data_2e16eade6dc0a40bf563f0c59c1a1ba0
#
_entry.id   2e16eade6dc0a40bf563f0c59c1a1ba0
#
_cell.length_a   1.000
_cell.length_b   1.000
_cell.length_c   1.000
_cell.angle_alpha   90.00
_cell.angle_beta   90.00
_cell.angle_gamma   90.00
#
_symmetry.space_group_name_H-M   'P 1'
#
loop_
_entity.id
_entity.type
_entity.pdbx_description
1 polymer ?
#
loop_
_entity_poly.entity_id
_entity_poly.type
_entity_poly.pdbx_seq_one_letter_code
_entity_poly.pdbx_strand_id
1 'polypeptide(L)'
;SNTISKRYSKGIMTYLTSEVINRGYHYFDWNVSSGDAGGSRNKTQVYNAVTKNLRHNRANVVLMHDFENNYKTLNALSDIIDYGIKNGYTFLAIDMTTPLVRHGVNN
;
A
#
# COMPACT_ATOMS: atom_id res chain seq x y z
N SER A 1 11.64 5.02 4.30
CA SER A 1 11.96 4.45 2.99
C SER A 1 13.43 4.05 2.90
N ASN A 2 13.74 3.15 1.98
CA ASN A 2 15.11 2.71 1.71
C ASN A 2 16.07 3.90 1.47
N THR A 3 15.66 4.87 0.69
CA THR A 3 16.49 6.03 0.31
C THR A 3 16.84 6.91 1.51
N ILE A 4 15.86 7.18 2.36
CA ILE A 4 16.07 8.00 3.56
C ILE A 4 16.92 7.24 4.58
N SER A 5 16.57 5.99 4.86
CA SER A 5 17.28 5.18 5.85
C SER A 5 18.75 4.98 5.49
N LYS A 6 19.07 4.85 4.20
CA LYS A 6 20.45 4.69 3.73
C LYS A 6 21.35 5.87 4.10
N ARG A 7 20.78 7.07 4.17
CA ARG A 7 21.51 8.29 4.57
C ARG A 7 21.94 8.28 6.04
N TYR A 8 21.13 7.68 6.90
CA TYR A 8 21.32 7.70 8.36
C TYR A 8 21.85 6.40 8.92
N SER A 9 21.52 5.28 8.31
CA SER A 9 21.89 3.95 8.78
C SER A 9 22.03 3.00 7.59
N LYS A 10 23.25 2.90 7.08
CA LYS A 10 23.56 2.01 5.94
C LYS A 10 23.34 0.55 6.32
N GLY A 11 22.63 -0.19 5.48
CA GLY A 11 22.32 -1.61 5.68
C GLY A 11 21.14 -1.90 6.60
N ILE A 12 20.52 -0.89 7.22
CA ILE A 12 19.45 -1.10 8.21
C ILE A 12 18.24 -1.81 7.61
N MET A 13 17.86 -1.50 6.38
CA MET A 13 16.68 -2.13 5.77
C MET A 13 16.94 -3.60 5.40
N THR A 14 18.14 -3.91 4.94
CA THR A 14 18.57 -5.31 4.72
C THR A 14 18.50 -6.12 6.02
N TYR A 15 18.99 -5.55 7.11
CA TYR A 15 18.91 -6.19 8.43
C TYR A 15 17.46 -6.35 8.90
N LEU A 16 16.68 -5.28 8.90
CA LEU A 16 15.31 -5.30 9.42
C LEU A 16 14.39 -6.23 8.64
N THR A 17 14.45 -6.23 7.32
CA THR A 17 13.62 -7.11 6.49
C THR A 17 13.91 -8.59 6.73
N SER A 18 15.18 -8.94 6.95
CA SER A 18 15.56 -10.30 7.33
C SER A 18 15.12 -10.65 8.75
N GLU A 19 15.32 -9.74 9.70
CA GLU A 19 14.99 -9.97 11.12
C GLU A 19 13.48 -10.14 11.34
N VAL A 20 12.65 -9.35 10.67
CA VAL A 20 11.19 -9.48 10.72
C VAL A 20 10.75 -10.88 10.28
N ILE A 21 11.31 -11.38 9.18
CA ILE A 21 11.01 -12.73 8.67
C ILE A 21 11.51 -13.80 9.63
N ASN A 22 12.74 -13.67 10.15
CA ASN A 22 13.33 -14.61 11.09
C ASN A 22 12.51 -14.74 12.39
N ARG A 23 11.80 -13.68 12.78
CA ARG A 23 10.89 -13.68 13.94
C ARG A 23 9.50 -14.22 13.63
N GLY A 24 9.26 -14.74 12.43
CA GLY A 24 8.00 -15.35 12.04
C GLY A 24 6.93 -14.38 11.56
N TYR A 25 7.31 -13.14 11.26
CA TYR A 25 6.39 -12.13 10.70
C TYR A 25 6.52 -12.07 9.18
N HIS A 26 5.43 -11.67 8.52
CA HIS A 26 5.48 -11.16 7.16
C HIS A 26 5.43 -9.63 7.19
N TYR A 27 6.00 -8.99 6.18
CA TYR A 27 5.80 -7.57 5.92
C TYR A 27 5.31 -7.38 4.49
N PHE A 28 4.54 -6.34 4.29
CA PHE A 28 3.99 -5.98 3.00
C PHE A 28 4.36 -4.54 2.67
N ASP A 29 4.72 -4.32 1.43
CA ASP A 29 4.68 -3.02 0.80
C ASP A 29 3.38 -2.92 -0.01
N TRP A 30 3.35 -2.09 -1.01
CA TRP A 30 2.19 -1.87 -1.86
C TRP A 30 2.58 -1.85 -3.33
N ASN A 31 1.63 -2.12 -4.21
CA ASN A 31 1.79 -1.96 -5.65
C ASN A 31 0.78 -0.98 -6.25
N VAL A 32 -0.13 -0.44 -5.44
CA VAL A 32 -1.05 0.63 -5.81
C VAL A 32 -0.97 1.72 -4.74
N SER A 33 -0.66 2.94 -5.12
CA SER A 33 -0.62 4.08 -4.20
C SER A 33 -1.79 5.02 -4.46
N SER A 34 -2.53 5.37 -3.43
CA SER A 34 -3.57 6.41 -3.50
C SER A 34 -2.99 7.81 -3.64
N GLY A 35 -1.74 8.02 -3.20
CA GLY A 35 -1.08 9.33 -3.17
C GLY A 35 -1.70 10.31 -2.18
N ASP A 36 -2.46 9.84 -1.22
CA ASP A 36 -3.27 10.64 -0.30
C ASP A 36 -2.45 11.33 0.80
N ALA A 37 -1.22 10.90 1.05
CA ALA A 37 -0.31 11.59 1.98
C ALA A 37 0.19 12.93 1.43
N GLY A 38 0.16 13.14 0.11
CA GLY A 38 0.44 14.42 -0.52
C GLY A 38 -0.74 15.38 -0.34
N GLY A 39 -0.52 16.55 0.25
CA GLY A 39 -1.58 17.48 0.66
C GLY A 39 -2.48 18.07 -0.43
N SER A 40 -2.22 17.81 -1.70
CA SER A 40 -2.91 18.42 -2.84
C SER A 40 -4.00 17.56 -3.49
N ARG A 41 -4.14 16.28 -3.14
CA ARG A 41 -5.15 15.41 -3.76
C ARG A 41 -6.52 15.60 -3.12
N ASN A 42 -7.55 15.62 -3.96
CA ASN A 42 -8.95 15.58 -3.55
C ASN A 42 -9.50 14.14 -3.63
N LYS A 43 -10.76 13.93 -3.21
CA LYS A 43 -11.47 12.64 -3.25
C LYS A 43 -11.38 11.97 -4.64
N THR A 44 -11.66 12.72 -5.71
CA THR A 44 -11.67 12.20 -7.09
C THR A 44 -10.26 11.75 -7.53
N GLN A 45 -9.24 12.50 -7.16
CA GLN A 45 -7.86 12.14 -7.48
C GLN A 45 -7.38 10.91 -6.71
N VAL A 46 -7.76 10.75 -5.44
CA VAL A 46 -7.51 9.53 -4.65
C VAL A 46 -8.21 8.33 -5.29
N TYR A 47 -9.50 8.45 -5.61
CA TYR A 47 -10.27 7.43 -6.30
C TYR A 47 -9.61 7.00 -7.62
N ASN A 48 -9.26 7.96 -8.48
CA ASN A 48 -8.63 7.68 -9.77
C ASN A 48 -7.24 7.05 -9.63
N ALA A 49 -6.45 7.50 -8.67
CA ALA A 49 -5.12 6.95 -8.42
C ALA A 49 -5.17 5.46 -8.05
N VAL A 50 -6.20 5.04 -7.36
CA VAL A 50 -6.40 3.62 -7.03
C VAL A 50 -7.01 2.87 -8.21
N THR A 51 -8.19 3.26 -8.66
CA THR A 51 -8.98 2.47 -9.61
C THR A 51 -8.31 2.27 -10.96
N LYS A 52 -7.56 3.27 -11.45
CA LYS A 52 -6.81 3.17 -12.72
C LYS A 52 -5.58 2.25 -12.62
N ASN A 53 -5.13 1.92 -11.43
CA ASN A 53 -3.94 1.10 -11.20
C ASN A 53 -4.23 -0.31 -10.70
N LEU A 54 -5.50 -0.66 -10.47
CA LEU A 54 -5.88 -2.04 -10.19
C LEU A 54 -5.67 -2.93 -11.42
N ARG A 55 -5.26 -4.18 -11.20
CA ARG A 55 -5.03 -5.17 -12.26
C ARG A 55 -5.60 -6.52 -11.83
N HIS A 56 -6.30 -7.21 -12.74
CA HIS A 56 -6.93 -8.51 -12.47
C HIS A 56 -5.93 -9.68 -12.37
N ASN A 57 -4.75 -9.52 -12.94
CA ASN A 57 -3.76 -10.61 -13.02
C ASN A 57 -2.75 -10.63 -11.87
N ARG A 58 -3.02 -9.89 -10.80
CA ARG A 58 -2.13 -9.84 -9.62
C ARG A 58 -2.91 -9.55 -8.34
N ALA A 59 -2.27 -9.82 -7.20
CA ALA A 59 -2.71 -9.25 -5.94
C ALA A 59 -2.48 -7.72 -5.96
N ASN A 60 -3.50 -6.95 -5.59
CA ASN A 60 -3.42 -5.50 -5.46
C ASN A 60 -3.36 -5.15 -3.97
N VAL A 61 -2.23 -4.62 -3.53
CA VAL A 61 -2.08 -4.08 -2.18
C VAL A 61 -2.04 -2.56 -2.29
N VAL A 62 -3.07 -1.92 -1.74
CA VAL A 62 -3.30 -0.48 -1.88
C VAL A 62 -2.83 0.23 -0.62
N LEU A 63 -1.96 1.25 -0.78
CA LEU A 63 -1.55 2.12 0.31
C LEU A 63 -2.49 3.31 0.41
N MET A 64 -3.06 3.48 1.59
CA MET A 64 -3.82 4.65 2.02
C MET A 64 -3.39 5.03 3.44
N HIS A 65 -3.67 6.26 3.85
CA HIS A 65 -3.32 6.74 5.18
C HIS A 65 -4.58 7.07 5.99
N ASP A 66 -4.58 6.60 7.23
CA ASP A 66 -5.61 6.89 8.23
C ASP A 66 -5.03 7.84 9.27
N PHE A 67 -5.14 9.13 9.01
CA PHE A 67 -4.74 10.18 9.95
C PHE A 67 -5.87 11.20 10.12
N GLU A 68 -5.81 11.95 11.20
CA GLU A 68 -6.83 12.94 11.53
C GLU A 68 -7.11 13.90 10.38
N ASN A 69 -8.40 14.13 10.11
CA ASN A 69 -8.89 15.02 9.04
C ASN A 69 -8.60 14.57 7.60
N ASN A 70 -8.18 13.32 7.38
CA ASN A 70 -8.00 12.78 6.02
C ASN A 70 -9.33 12.36 5.38
N TYR A 71 -10.32 13.25 5.37
CA TYR A 71 -11.67 12.99 4.85
C TYR A 71 -11.72 12.65 3.37
N LYS A 72 -10.77 13.15 2.57
CA LYS A 72 -10.67 12.82 1.14
C LYS A 72 -10.49 11.32 0.90
N THR A 73 -9.66 10.67 1.72
CA THR A 73 -9.42 9.22 1.65
C THR A 73 -10.62 8.45 2.17
N LEU A 74 -11.15 8.84 3.32
CA LEU A 74 -12.34 8.22 3.91
C LEU A 74 -13.54 8.28 2.93
N ASN A 75 -13.77 9.43 2.32
CA ASN A 75 -14.87 9.62 1.38
C ASN A 75 -14.65 8.87 0.05
N ALA A 76 -13.40 8.69 -0.38
CA ALA A 76 -13.08 7.93 -1.58
C ALA A 76 -13.16 6.41 -1.36
N LEU A 77 -12.94 5.93 -0.13
CA LEU A 77 -12.82 4.51 0.19
C LEU A 77 -14.08 3.72 -0.19
N SER A 78 -15.25 4.21 0.16
CA SER A 78 -16.53 3.57 -0.19
C SER A 78 -16.68 3.42 -1.70
N ASP A 79 -16.40 4.47 -2.47
CA ASP A 79 -16.50 4.46 -3.93
C ASP A 79 -15.45 3.51 -4.57
N ILE A 80 -14.26 3.41 -3.96
CA ILE A 80 -13.20 2.47 -4.40
C ILE A 80 -13.65 1.02 -4.18
N ILE A 81 -14.26 0.73 -3.04
CA ILE A 81 -14.79 -0.61 -2.73
C ILE A 81 -15.90 -0.96 -3.71
N ASP A 82 -16.84 -0.05 -3.94
CA ASP A 82 -17.95 -0.26 -4.89
C ASP A 82 -17.41 -0.50 -6.31
N TYR A 83 -16.44 0.29 -6.75
CA TYR A 83 -15.76 0.07 -8.02
C TYR A 83 -15.13 -1.32 -8.10
N GLY A 84 -14.42 -1.72 -7.06
CA GLY A 84 -13.75 -3.02 -7.02
C GLY A 84 -14.75 -4.17 -7.14
N ILE A 85 -15.80 -4.17 -6.36
CA ILE A 85 -16.87 -5.18 -6.40
C ILE A 85 -17.52 -5.22 -7.78
N LYS A 86 -17.91 -4.07 -8.32
CA LYS A 86 -18.55 -3.94 -9.63
C LYS A 86 -17.66 -4.43 -10.77
N ASN A 87 -16.35 -4.31 -10.65
CA ASN A 87 -15.38 -4.69 -11.68
C ASN A 87 -14.72 -6.06 -11.41
N GLY A 88 -15.31 -6.90 -10.55
CA GLY A 88 -14.90 -8.29 -10.37
C GLY A 88 -13.69 -8.50 -9.46
N TYR A 89 -13.34 -7.52 -8.63
CA TYR A 89 -12.31 -7.69 -7.59
C TYR A 89 -12.92 -8.24 -6.30
N THR A 90 -12.16 -9.06 -5.61
CA THR A 90 -12.50 -9.57 -4.28
C THR A 90 -11.60 -8.88 -3.24
N PHE A 91 -12.20 -8.36 -2.18
CA PHE A 91 -11.49 -7.76 -1.06
C PHE A 91 -11.25 -8.81 0.02
N LEU A 92 -10.00 -9.00 0.38
CA LEU A 92 -9.57 -9.98 1.38
C LEU A 92 -8.78 -9.30 2.47
N ALA A 93 -8.89 -9.81 3.69
CA ALA A 93 -7.99 -9.43 4.77
C ALA A 93 -6.56 -9.93 4.47
N ILE A 94 -5.57 -9.19 4.94
CA ILE A 94 -4.18 -9.66 4.89
C ILE A 94 -3.99 -10.74 5.95
N ASP A 95 -3.48 -11.90 5.54
CA ASP A 95 -3.12 -13.00 6.42
C ASP A 95 -1.83 -13.70 5.94
N MET A 96 -1.47 -14.82 6.55
CA MET A 96 -0.24 -15.55 6.21
C MET A 96 -0.27 -16.20 4.83
N THR A 97 -1.44 -16.30 4.19
CA THR A 97 -1.61 -16.84 2.81
C THR A 97 -1.60 -15.74 1.75
N THR A 98 -1.65 -14.47 2.14
CA THR A 98 -1.67 -13.33 1.21
C THR A 98 -0.40 -13.31 0.37
N PRO A 99 -0.50 -13.18 -0.97
CA PRO A 99 0.66 -13.03 -1.83
C PRO A 99 1.53 -11.85 -1.40
N LEU A 100 2.83 -12.06 -1.28
CA LEU A 100 3.77 -11.05 -0.80
C LEU A 100 4.03 -9.98 -1.86
N VAL A 101 3.61 -8.76 -1.58
CA VAL A 101 3.96 -7.57 -2.36
C VAL A 101 5.05 -6.82 -1.60
N ARG A 102 6.25 -6.76 -2.16
CA ARG A 102 7.41 -6.13 -1.54
C ARG A 102 8.21 -5.32 -2.54
N HIS A 103 8.66 -4.16 -2.12
CA HIS A 103 9.62 -3.37 -2.86
C HIS A 103 11.03 -3.95 -2.75
N GLY A 104 11.88 -3.67 -3.72
CA GLY A 104 13.29 -4.03 -3.62
C GLY A 104 13.98 -3.35 -2.43
N VAL A 105 14.83 -4.09 -1.74
CA VAL A 105 15.64 -3.57 -0.64
C VAL A 105 16.95 -3.09 -1.21
N ASN A 106 17.26 -1.80 -1.06
CA ASN A 106 18.47 -1.16 -1.57
C ASN A 106 19.33 -0.51 -0.46
N ASN A 107 19.06 -0.83 0.74
CA ASN A 107 19.82 -0.39 1.91
C ASN A 107 20.09 -1.58 2.85
#